data_837d1a8b2995b127a1c87b39953dcad0
#
_entry.id   837d1a8b2995b127a1c87b39953dcad0
#
_cell.length_a   1.000
_cell.length_b   1.000
_cell.length_c   1.000
_cell.angle_alpha   90.00
_cell.angle_beta   90.00
_cell.angle_gamma   90.00
#
_symmetry.space_group_name_H-M   'P 1'
#
loop_
_entity.id
_entity.type
_entity.pdbx_description
1 polymer ?
#
loop_
_entity_poly.entity_id
_entity_poly.type
_entity_poly.pdbx_seq_one_letter_code
_entity_poly.pdbx_strand_id
1 'polypeptide(L)'
;SLHDALPISLCKDFTALKSTIHPDIYKIIRHDQTQNTDYANTLKTYLMNGRNAVRASEELHIHKSTFFYRLNKMEELFDLDMIREETMVAYEYSFILMDYLEKSKL
;
A
#
# COMPACT_ATOMS: atom_id res chain seq x y z
N SER A 1 19.72 20.73 -0.79
CA SER A 1 19.02 19.84 0.14
C SER A 1 19.91 18.66 0.53
N LEU A 2 19.54 17.98 1.57
CA LEU A 2 20.26 16.78 2.00
C LEU A 2 20.30 15.72 0.88
N HIS A 3 19.21 15.63 0.13
CA HIS A 3 19.12 14.70 -0.99
C HIS A 3 20.18 15.00 -2.07
N ASP A 4 20.40 16.27 -2.36
CA ASP A 4 21.40 16.68 -3.37
C ASP A 4 22.82 16.40 -2.91
N ALA A 5 23.06 16.34 -1.60
CA ALA A 5 24.36 16.05 -1.02
C ALA A 5 24.65 14.55 -0.92
N LEU A 6 23.69 13.66 -1.22
CA LEU A 6 23.88 12.23 -1.12
C LEU A 6 24.74 11.68 -2.27
N PRO A 7 25.64 10.71 -1.98
CA PRO A 7 26.38 10.02 -3.03
C PRO A 7 25.45 9.30 -4.01
N ILE A 8 25.92 9.13 -5.23
CA ILE A 8 25.16 8.41 -6.26
C ILE A 8 24.79 7.00 -5.80
N SER A 9 25.65 6.35 -5.00
CA SER A 9 25.37 5.02 -4.45
C SER A 9 24.11 4.99 -3.60
N LEU A 10 23.87 6.04 -2.80
CA LEU A 10 22.64 6.14 -1.99
C LEU A 10 21.42 6.37 -2.86
N CYS A 11 21.55 7.10 -3.97
CA CYS A 11 20.45 7.25 -4.93
C CYS A 11 20.07 5.92 -5.54
N LYS A 12 21.05 5.05 -5.83
CA LYS A 12 20.80 3.70 -6.32
C LYS A 12 20.09 2.85 -5.25
N ASP A 13 20.45 3.04 -3.97
CA ASP A 13 19.80 2.32 -2.87
C ASP A 13 18.32 2.68 -2.78
N PHE A 14 17.95 3.95 -2.96
CA PHE A 14 16.55 4.35 -3.01
C PHE A 14 15.82 3.69 -4.19
N THR A 15 16.45 3.63 -5.35
CA THR A 15 15.87 2.97 -6.51
C THR A 15 15.69 1.47 -6.24
N ALA A 16 16.68 0.83 -5.62
CA ALA A 16 16.62 -0.57 -5.25
C ALA A 16 15.48 -0.82 -4.24
N LEU A 17 15.34 0.07 -3.25
CA LEU A 17 14.24 -0.04 -2.28
C LEU A 17 12.88 0.05 -2.95
N LYS A 18 12.70 0.99 -3.87
CA LYS A 18 11.44 1.11 -4.62
C LYS A 18 11.11 -0.15 -5.40
N SER A 19 12.12 -0.86 -5.88
CA SER A 19 11.90 -2.10 -6.63
C SER A 19 11.42 -3.26 -5.75
N THR A 20 11.50 -3.14 -4.43
CA THR A 20 11.00 -4.16 -3.50
C THR A 20 9.51 -3.99 -3.16
N ILE A 21 8.89 -2.88 -3.59
CA ILE A 21 7.45 -2.70 -3.42
C ILE A 21 6.73 -3.71 -4.28
N HIS A 22 5.77 -4.42 -3.69
CA HIS A 22 5.05 -5.47 -4.40
C HIS A 22 4.31 -4.89 -5.62
N PRO A 23 4.39 -5.55 -6.79
CA PRO A 23 3.73 -5.06 -8.01
C PRO A 23 2.22 -4.84 -7.86
N ASP A 24 1.55 -5.64 -7.04
CA ASP A 24 0.11 -5.50 -6.83
C ASP A 24 -0.24 -4.14 -6.22
N ILE A 25 0.63 -3.60 -5.36
CA ILE A 25 0.40 -2.30 -4.75
C ILE A 25 0.44 -1.19 -5.82
N TYR A 26 1.37 -1.29 -6.76
CA TYR A 26 1.40 -0.34 -7.89
C TYR A 26 0.16 -0.42 -8.76
N LYS A 27 -0.37 -1.63 -8.98
CA LYS A 27 -1.62 -1.82 -9.74
C LYS A 27 -2.79 -1.12 -9.06
N ILE A 28 -2.89 -1.27 -7.74
CA ILE A 28 -3.95 -0.65 -6.95
C ILE A 28 -3.84 0.87 -7.03
N ILE A 29 -2.65 1.41 -6.84
CA ILE A 29 -2.42 2.86 -6.88
C ILE A 29 -2.77 3.43 -8.25
N ARG A 30 -2.37 2.76 -9.32
CA ARG A 30 -2.70 3.18 -10.68
C ARG A 30 -4.20 3.20 -10.90
N HIS A 31 -4.90 2.18 -10.42
CA HIS A 31 -6.35 2.11 -10.52
C HIS A 31 -7.00 3.28 -9.80
N ASP A 32 -6.54 3.59 -8.58
CA ASP A 32 -7.07 4.71 -7.80
C ASP A 32 -6.89 6.04 -8.56
N GLN A 33 -5.74 6.22 -9.18
CA GLN A 33 -5.45 7.45 -9.94
C GLN A 33 -6.32 7.60 -11.18
N THR A 34 -6.65 6.51 -11.85
CA THR A 34 -7.39 6.54 -13.11
C THR A 34 -8.89 6.41 -12.93
N GLN A 35 -9.36 5.74 -11.87
CA GLN A 35 -10.77 5.45 -11.64
C GLN A 35 -11.35 6.16 -10.44
N ASN A 36 -10.56 7.00 -9.79
CA ASN A 36 -10.97 7.78 -8.62
C ASN A 36 -11.52 6.89 -7.49
N THR A 37 -10.81 5.81 -7.21
CA THR A 37 -11.12 4.89 -6.10
C THR A 37 -10.18 5.15 -4.93
N ASP A 38 -10.47 4.53 -3.76
CA ASP A 38 -9.65 4.65 -2.54
C ASP A 38 -9.20 3.27 -2.06
N TYR A 39 -8.80 2.42 -2.97
CA TYR A 39 -8.47 1.03 -2.66
C TYR A 39 -7.13 0.90 -1.93
N ALA A 40 -6.13 1.64 -2.32
CA ALA A 40 -4.82 1.57 -1.67
C ALA A 40 -4.92 1.92 -0.19
N ASN A 41 -5.58 3.02 0.13
CA ASN A 41 -5.77 3.44 1.51
C ASN A 41 -6.63 2.45 2.30
N THR A 42 -7.62 1.84 1.66
CA THR A 42 -8.46 0.82 2.28
C THR A 42 -7.63 -0.40 2.68
N LEU A 43 -6.80 -0.91 1.78
CA LEU A 43 -5.94 -2.06 2.07
C LEU A 43 -4.89 -1.70 3.12
N LYS A 44 -4.25 -0.55 2.98
CA LYS A 44 -3.25 -0.08 3.95
C LYS A 44 -3.83 -0.01 5.35
N THR A 45 -5.00 0.60 5.49
CA THR A 45 -5.66 0.75 6.79
C THR A 45 -5.98 -0.61 7.41
N TYR A 46 -6.44 -1.55 6.59
CA TYR A 46 -6.69 -2.91 7.02
C TYR A 46 -5.42 -3.57 7.58
N LEU A 47 -4.32 -3.47 6.85
CA LEU A 47 -3.06 -4.07 7.26
C LEU A 47 -2.46 -3.39 8.50
N MET A 48 -2.56 -2.07 8.59
CA MET A 48 -2.04 -1.31 9.74
C MET A 48 -2.88 -1.50 11.00
N ASN A 49 -4.09 -2.02 10.88
CA ASN A 49 -4.96 -2.36 12.01
C ASN A 49 -4.98 -3.86 12.31
N GLY A 50 -3.91 -4.57 11.98
CA GLY A 50 -3.78 -5.99 12.27
C GLY A 50 -4.80 -6.86 11.56
N ARG A 51 -5.22 -6.43 10.36
CA ARG A 51 -6.23 -7.13 9.57
C ARG A 51 -7.58 -7.21 10.29
N ASN A 52 -7.90 -6.16 11.04
CA ASN A 52 -9.18 -6.06 11.75
C ASN A 52 -10.13 -5.17 10.92
N ALA A 53 -11.12 -5.79 10.30
CA ALA A 53 -12.06 -5.10 9.42
C ALA A 53 -12.89 -4.05 10.15
N VAL A 54 -13.28 -4.32 11.39
CA VAL A 54 -14.08 -3.39 12.20
C VAL A 54 -13.28 -2.12 12.47
N ARG A 55 -12.03 -2.26 12.96
CA ARG A 55 -11.17 -1.11 13.24
C ARG A 55 -10.86 -0.34 11.97
N ALA A 56 -10.56 -1.04 10.88
CA ALA A 56 -10.24 -0.40 9.61
C ALA A 56 -11.43 0.41 9.08
N SER A 57 -12.64 -0.15 9.12
CA SER A 57 -13.82 0.56 8.67
C SER A 57 -14.11 1.80 9.53
N GLU A 58 -13.90 1.71 10.83
CA GLU A 58 -14.07 2.84 11.75
C GLU A 58 -13.05 3.95 11.43
N GLU A 59 -11.79 3.59 11.23
CA GLU A 59 -10.75 4.57 10.88
C GLU A 59 -11.04 5.25 9.54
N LEU A 60 -11.58 4.51 8.57
CA LEU A 60 -11.93 5.04 7.26
C LEU A 60 -13.28 5.77 7.24
N HIS A 61 -14.03 5.73 8.34
CA HIS A 61 -15.37 6.33 8.47
C HIS A 61 -16.34 5.79 7.40
N ILE A 62 -16.28 4.48 7.16
CA ILE A 62 -17.21 3.80 6.24
C ILE A 62 -17.88 2.64 6.96
N HIS A 63 -19.04 2.23 6.43
CA HIS A 63 -19.73 1.06 6.93
C HIS A 63 -18.93 -0.21 6.63
N LYS A 64 -19.03 -1.20 7.51
CA LYS A 64 -18.31 -2.47 7.37
C LYS A 64 -18.65 -3.18 6.05
N SER A 65 -19.89 -3.08 5.58
CA SER A 65 -20.29 -3.67 4.30
C SER A 65 -19.58 -3.00 3.12
N THR A 66 -19.41 -1.69 3.17
CA THR A 66 -18.64 -0.96 2.17
C THR A 66 -17.19 -1.39 2.18
N PHE A 67 -16.63 -1.57 3.38
CA PHE A 67 -15.27 -2.03 3.54
C PHE A 67 -15.07 -3.41 2.89
N PHE A 68 -15.92 -4.38 3.19
CA PHE A 68 -15.83 -5.71 2.60
C PHE A 68 -16.05 -5.69 1.10
N TYR A 69 -16.96 -4.84 0.61
CA TYR A 69 -17.15 -4.67 -0.83
C TYR A 69 -15.84 -4.24 -1.49
N ARG A 70 -15.16 -3.24 -0.92
CA ARG A 70 -13.88 -2.77 -1.46
C ARG A 70 -12.81 -3.86 -1.47
N LEU A 71 -12.67 -4.61 -0.37
CA LEU A 71 -11.70 -5.70 -0.29
C LEU A 71 -11.97 -6.77 -1.34
N ASN A 72 -13.22 -7.21 -1.44
CA ASN A 72 -13.61 -8.22 -2.41
C ASN A 72 -13.37 -7.74 -3.84
N LYS A 73 -13.68 -6.47 -4.10
CA LYS A 73 -13.48 -5.88 -5.43
C LYS A 73 -12.01 -5.81 -5.79
N MET A 74 -11.14 -5.44 -4.82
CA MET A 74 -9.70 -5.43 -5.03
C MET A 74 -9.15 -6.81 -5.34
N GLU A 75 -9.57 -7.82 -4.58
CA GLU A 75 -9.14 -9.20 -4.82
C GLU A 75 -9.48 -9.63 -6.24
N GLU A 76 -10.69 -9.31 -6.69
CA GLU A 76 -11.16 -9.66 -8.01
C GLU A 76 -10.42 -8.92 -9.12
N LEU A 77 -10.28 -7.59 -8.98
CA LEU A 77 -9.67 -6.74 -10.01
C LEU A 77 -8.18 -6.99 -10.19
N PHE A 78 -7.47 -7.24 -9.11
CA PHE A 78 -6.00 -7.29 -9.12
C PHE A 78 -5.44 -8.68 -8.85
N ASP A 79 -6.32 -9.68 -8.68
CA ASP A 79 -5.92 -11.04 -8.34
C ASP A 79 -5.01 -11.07 -7.10
N LEU A 80 -5.42 -10.34 -6.06
CA LEU A 80 -4.64 -10.25 -4.83
C LEU A 80 -4.67 -11.58 -4.08
N ASP A 81 -3.54 -11.93 -3.48
CA ASP A 81 -3.45 -13.05 -2.55
C ASP A 81 -3.61 -12.52 -1.13
N MET A 82 -4.83 -12.66 -0.58
CA MET A 82 -5.16 -12.23 0.78
C MET A 82 -5.14 -13.39 1.78
N ILE A 83 -4.57 -14.52 1.39
CA ILE A 83 -4.56 -15.75 2.19
C ILE A 83 -3.16 -16.07 2.69
N ARG A 84 -2.16 -16.04 1.81
CA ARG A 84 -0.79 -16.41 2.17
C ARG A 84 -0.15 -15.33 3.02
N GLU A 85 0.36 -15.75 4.18
CA GLU A 85 0.98 -14.84 5.14
C GLU A 85 2.13 -14.04 4.53
N GLU A 86 2.99 -14.71 3.79
CA GLU A 86 4.15 -14.05 3.16
C GLU A 86 3.74 -12.96 2.17
N THR A 87 2.63 -13.14 1.45
CA THR A 87 2.12 -12.13 0.54
C THR A 87 1.52 -10.95 1.32
N MET A 88 0.76 -11.24 2.36
CA MET A 88 0.18 -10.21 3.22
C MET A 88 1.27 -9.37 3.89
N VAL A 89 2.33 -10.00 4.35
CA VAL A 89 3.49 -9.31 4.92
C VAL A 89 4.18 -8.44 3.85
N ALA A 90 4.30 -8.93 2.62
CA ALA A 90 4.89 -8.17 1.52
C ALA A 90 4.06 -6.93 1.19
N TYR A 91 2.74 -7.03 1.23
CA TYR A 91 1.86 -5.87 1.03
C TYR A 91 2.05 -4.85 2.16
N GLU A 92 2.03 -5.31 3.40
CA GLU A 92 2.23 -4.44 4.56
C GLU A 92 3.58 -3.73 4.50
N TYR A 93 4.64 -4.48 4.24
CA TYR A 93 5.98 -3.92 4.05
C TYR A 93 6.00 -2.87 2.93
N SER A 94 5.32 -3.13 1.83
CA SER A 94 5.26 -2.20 0.71
C SER A 94 4.68 -0.84 1.12
N PHE A 95 3.59 -0.85 1.88
CA PHE A 95 2.99 0.39 2.38
C PHE A 95 3.90 1.12 3.37
N ILE A 96 4.54 0.38 4.27
CA ILE A 96 5.48 0.97 5.23
C ILE A 96 6.64 1.63 4.49
N LEU A 97 7.19 0.93 3.49
CA LEU A 97 8.29 1.45 2.69
C LEU A 97 7.88 2.69 1.89
N MET A 98 6.68 2.68 1.30
CA MET A 98 6.16 3.84 0.57
C MET A 98 6.04 5.06 1.47
N ASP A 99 5.53 4.89 2.69
CA ASP A 99 5.43 5.98 3.65
C ASP A 99 6.82 6.51 4.02
N TYR A 100 7.78 5.62 4.22
CA TYR A 100 9.16 6.00 4.50
C TYR A 100 9.76 6.81 3.35
N LEU A 101 9.60 6.33 2.12
CA LEU A 101 10.14 7.01 0.94
C LEU A 101 9.49 8.38 0.72
N GLU A 102 8.19 8.49 0.99
CA GLU A 102 7.46 9.76 0.88
C GLU A 102 7.98 10.78 1.89
N LYS A 103 8.22 10.36 3.14
CA LYS A 103 8.76 11.22 4.17
C LYS A 103 10.21 11.60 3.93
N SER A 104 10.94 10.82 3.15
CA SER A 104 12.34 11.06 2.82
C SER A 104 12.53 12.00 1.64
N LYS A 105 11.47 12.45 1.01
CA LYS A 105 11.53 13.46 -0.05
C LYS A 105 11.80 14.83 0.58
N LEU A 106 12.84 15.46 0.13
CA LEU A 106 13.27 16.77 0.64
C LEU A 106 13.20 17.82 -0.45
#